data_0a66d56688ac97f8e2053a97202f2dde
#
_entry.id   0a66d56688ac97f8e2053a97202f2dde
#
_cell.length_a   1.000
_cell.length_b   1.000
_cell.length_c   1.000
_cell.angle_alpha   90.00
_cell.angle_beta   90.00
_cell.angle_gamma   90.00
#
_symmetry.space_group_name_H-M   'P 1'
#
loop_
_entity.id
_entity.type
_entity.pdbx_description
1 polymer ?
#
loop_
_entity_poly.entity_id
_entity_poly.type
_entity_poly.pdbx_seq_one_letter_code
_entity_poly.pdbx_strand_id
1 'polypeptide(L)'
;MLAVIFIPIFVRRRTRKEMRIVGRRKKYPKLPNGYGSIKRLSGKNRTNPYGVYPPTTEFDSDGNPVPVKALCYVDDWYKGFTVLTWYKHGEYYPGREKELTESGSSDELGSQVAKILSKYSQTQREVADQKTFEDVFKEFYAWKFGKEYNLKREKRSASEAGFRSAYNNCKSLHDKSFRALVTSDLQKAVDDCPLKHATLEKIIVLFNQMYAYADANDLCDKKYSDYVKIKSEDDDEKGVPFENDELEILWKNQEDPVVEMLLIICYSGFRISEYIDLEINWNENYFEGGLKTDAGRNRIVPIHSAILPLVKRRIKRDGAFLTCSTGDFRTDMYATLKKLGIKKHTPHDCRHTFSKLCDDYYVNETDKKLMLGHSFQDVTNKVYLHRSLERLKEEIERIKVCR
;
A
#
# COMPACT_ATOMS: atom_id res chain seq x y z
N MET A 1 16.35 -65.08 9.29
CA MET A 1 16.26 -65.04 7.79
C MET A 1 15.36 -63.83 7.44
N LEU A 2 15.94 -62.72 7.13
CA LEU A 2 15.24 -61.51 6.68
C LEU A 2 15.48 -61.36 5.15
N ALA A 3 14.42 -61.51 4.40
CA ALA A 3 14.44 -61.36 2.95
C ALA A 3 14.44 -59.87 2.58
N VAL A 4 15.50 -59.41 1.93
CA VAL A 4 15.61 -58.07 1.37
C VAL A 4 14.98 -58.08 -0.03
N ILE A 5 13.88 -57.34 -0.21
CA ILE A 5 13.24 -57.19 -1.51
C ILE A 5 13.94 -56.04 -2.25
N PHE A 6 14.65 -56.36 -3.32
CA PHE A 6 15.22 -55.41 -4.27
C PHE A 6 14.12 -54.92 -5.23
N ILE A 7 13.85 -53.63 -5.22
CA ILE A 7 13.04 -52.94 -6.23
C ILE A 7 13.98 -52.30 -7.26
N PRO A 8 13.93 -52.69 -8.57
CA PRO A 8 14.78 -52.09 -9.58
C PRO A 8 14.27 -50.67 -9.92
N ILE A 9 15.11 -49.66 -9.70
CA ILE A 9 14.89 -48.32 -10.22
C ILE A 9 15.11 -48.29 -11.71
N PHE A 10 14.03 -48.17 -12.48
CA PHE A 10 14.09 -47.94 -13.92
C PHE A 10 14.55 -46.51 -14.21
N VAL A 11 15.85 -46.29 -14.41
CA VAL A 11 16.39 -45.05 -14.96
C VAL A 11 16.08 -45.03 -16.47
N ARG A 12 15.04 -44.28 -16.85
CA ARG A 12 14.75 -43.96 -18.24
C ARG A 12 15.88 -43.12 -18.81
N ARG A 13 16.81 -43.72 -19.53
CA ARG A 13 17.78 -43.04 -20.41
C ARG A 13 17.00 -42.25 -21.46
N ARG A 14 16.96 -40.91 -21.32
CA ARG A 14 16.52 -40.00 -22.39
C ARG A 14 17.53 -40.11 -23.53
N THR A 15 17.12 -40.68 -24.66
CA THR A 15 17.82 -40.65 -25.93
C THR A 15 18.09 -39.19 -26.32
N ARG A 16 19.33 -38.91 -26.75
CA ARG A 16 19.75 -37.64 -27.38
C ARG A 16 18.87 -37.40 -28.61
N LYS A 17 17.78 -36.69 -28.45
CA LYS A 17 17.06 -36.07 -29.54
C LYS A 17 17.83 -34.83 -29.94
N GLU A 18 18.23 -34.78 -31.19
CA GLU A 18 18.95 -33.76 -31.92
C GLU A 18 18.70 -32.35 -31.37
N MET A 19 19.76 -31.71 -30.85
CA MET A 19 19.76 -30.29 -30.60
C MET A 19 19.65 -29.58 -31.94
N ARG A 20 18.43 -29.19 -32.32
CA ARG A 20 18.26 -28.15 -33.33
C ARG A 20 19.07 -26.97 -32.86
N ILE A 21 20.07 -26.59 -33.64
CA ILE A 21 20.80 -25.34 -33.51
C ILE A 21 19.77 -24.23 -33.72
N VAL A 22 19.13 -23.78 -32.64
CA VAL A 22 18.32 -22.57 -32.66
C VAL A 22 19.34 -21.45 -32.84
N GLY A 23 19.40 -20.87 -34.04
CA GLY A 23 20.29 -19.76 -34.35
C GLY A 23 20.18 -18.72 -33.23
N ARG A 24 21.33 -18.30 -32.70
CA ARG A 24 21.40 -17.25 -31.65
C ARG A 24 20.57 -16.05 -32.11
N ARG A 25 19.48 -15.74 -31.42
CA ARG A 25 18.68 -14.56 -31.72
C ARG A 25 19.62 -13.35 -31.67
N LYS A 26 19.58 -12.49 -32.70
CA LYS A 26 20.30 -11.20 -32.70
C LYS A 26 19.95 -10.46 -31.41
N LYS A 27 20.95 -10.13 -30.60
CA LYS A 27 20.76 -9.31 -29.40
C LYS A 27 20.90 -7.85 -29.83
N TYR A 28 19.81 -7.13 -29.80
CA TYR A 28 19.82 -5.67 -29.97
C TYR A 28 20.21 -4.97 -28.66
N PRO A 29 20.74 -3.74 -28.72
CA PRO A 29 21.04 -2.95 -27.54
C PRO A 29 19.79 -2.78 -26.65
N LYS A 30 19.97 -2.84 -25.34
CA LYS A 30 18.90 -2.52 -24.38
C LYS A 30 18.66 -1.01 -24.39
N LEU A 31 17.42 -0.59 -24.59
CA LEU A 31 17.04 0.82 -24.51
C LEU A 31 17.03 1.25 -23.04
N PRO A 32 17.51 2.46 -22.71
CA PRO A 32 17.45 3.00 -21.36
C PRO A 32 16.00 3.31 -20.95
N ASN A 33 15.75 3.41 -19.65
CA ASN A 33 14.46 3.80 -19.14
C ASN A 33 14.04 5.17 -19.69
N GLY A 34 12.74 5.35 -19.91
CA GLY A 34 12.22 6.58 -20.52
C GLY A 34 12.52 6.76 -22.01
N TYR A 35 13.19 5.82 -22.69
CA TYR A 35 13.38 5.89 -24.14
C TYR A 35 12.20 5.32 -24.94
N GLY A 36 11.41 4.45 -24.34
CA GLY A 36 10.37 3.64 -24.98
C GLY A 36 10.82 2.20 -25.17
N SER A 37 10.07 1.40 -25.93
CA SER A 37 10.41 0.00 -26.17
C SER A 37 10.10 -0.46 -27.58
N ILE A 38 10.94 -1.39 -28.09
CA ILE A 38 10.75 -2.06 -29.38
C ILE A 38 10.59 -3.56 -29.10
N LYS A 39 9.40 -4.09 -29.32
CA LYS A 39 9.06 -5.47 -29.00
C LYS A 39 8.82 -6.28 -30.26
N ARG A 40 9.49 -7.45 -30.37
CA ARG A 40 9.21 -8.38 -31.45
C ARG A 40 7.92 -9.14 -31.13
N LEU A 41 6.96 -9.05 -32.02
CA LEU A 41 5.66 -9.70 -31.89
C LEU A 41 5.74 -11.16 -32.34
N SER A 42 4.95 -12.03 -31.74
CA SER A 42 4.80 -13.42 -32.13
C SER A 42 3.96 -13.54 -33.41
N GLY A 43 4.30 -14.50 -34.28
CA GLY A 43 3.58 -14.77 -35.53
C GLY A 43 4.55 -15.08 -36.67
N LYS A 44 4.28 -16.17 -37.44
CA LYS A 44 5.22 -16.67 -38.47
C LYS A 44 5.22 -15.84 -39.77
N ASN A 45 4.16 -15.02 -40.03
CA ASN A 45 3.98 -14.35 -41.34
C ASN A 45 3.74 -12.84 -41.18
N ARG A 46 4.43 -12.18 -40.24
CA ARG A 46 4.32 -10.71 -40.10
C ARG A 46 5.38 -10.00 -40.97
N THR A 47 4.95 -9.14 -41.88
CA THR A 47 5.85 -8.25 -42.62
C THR A 47 6.54 -7.25 -41.71
N ASN A 48 5.83 -6.73 -40.68
CA ASN A 48 6.34 -5.78 -39.69
C ASN A 48 6.34 -6.40 -38.29
N PRO A 49 7.36 -7.19 -37.93
CA PRO A 49 7.36 -7.95 -36.67
C PRO A 49 7.74 -7.12 -35.44
N TYR A 50 8.16 -5.85 -35.57
CA TYR A 50 8.57 -5.03 -34.44
C TYR A 50 7.53 -3.95 -34.15
N GLY A 51 6.89 -4.03 -32.98
CA GLY A 51 6.04 -2.96 -32.45
C GLY A 51 6.88 -1.92 -31.71
N VAL A 52 6.68 -0.65 -32.02
CA VAL A 52 7.38 0.49 -31.42
C VAL A 52 6.45 1.19 -30.44
N TYR A 53 6.86 1.28 -29.18
CA TYR A 53 6.04 1.82 -28.09
C TYR A 53 6.72 3.01 -27.46
N PRO A 54 6.02 4.13 -27.26
CA PRO A 54 6.57 5.28 -26.55
C PRO A 54 6.83 4.95 -25.07
N PRO A 55 7.59 5.79 -24.35
CA PRO A 55 7.71 5.64 -22.90
C PRO A 55 6.35 5.78 -22.23
N THR A 56 6.09 5.00 -21.19
CA THR A 56 4.92 5.14 -20.34
C THR A 56 5.09 6.34 -19.44
N THR A 57 4.07 7.22 -19.41
CA THR A 57 3.99 8.40 -18.55
C THR A 57 2.91 8.25 -17.48
N GLU A 58 2.03 7.26 -17.62
CA GLU A 58 0.91 7.00 -16.72
C GLU A 58 1.12 5.70 -15.94
N PHE A 59 0.75 5.72 -14.67
CA PHE A 59 0.83 4.58 -13.77
C PHE A 59 -0.51 4.40 -13.06
N ASP A 60 -0.87 3.16 -12.75
CA ASP A 60 -2.07 2.84 -11.98
C ASP A 60 -1.88 3.14 -10.48
N SER A 61 -2.93 2.92 -9.68
CA SER A 61 -2.93 3.13 -8.23
C SER A 61 -1.90 2.29 -7.48
N ASP A 62 -1.47 1.16 -8.07
CA ASP A 62 -0.51 0.23 -7.51
C ASP A 62 0.93 0.51 -7.99
N GLY A 63 1.11 1.54 -8.83
CA GLY A 63 2.41 1.93 -9.38
C GLY A 63 2.85 1.11 -10.59
N ASN A 64 1.96 0.33 -11.22
CA ASN A 64 2.27 -0.39 -12.44
C ASN A 64 2.08 0.51 -13.67
N PRO A 65 2.94 0.39 -14.69
CA PRO A 65 2.84 1.20 -15.89
C PRO A 65 1.56 0.87 -16.67
N VAL A 66 0.77 1.89 -17.00
CA VAL A 66 -0.40 1.74 -17.86
C VAL A 66 0.07 1.36 -19.28
N PRO A 67 -0.50 0.33 -19.90
CA PRO A 67 -0.11 -0.10 -21.23
C PRO A 67 -0.33 1.01 -22.28
N VAL A 68 0.73 1.38 -23.00
CA VAL A 68 0.68 2.37 -24.09
C VAL A 68 0.42 1.69 -25.43
N LYS A 69 -0.27 2.40 -26.33
CA LYS A 69 -0.47 1.93 -27.71
C LYS A 69 0.83 2.05 -28.51
N ALA A 70 1.05 1.11 -29.45
CA ALA A 70 2.17 1.19 -30.36
C ALA A 70 2.05 2.43 -31.26
N LEU A 71 3.14 3.13 -31.49
CA LEU A 71 3.24 4.22 -32.46
C LEU A 71 3.09 3.68 -33.87
N CYS A 72 3.81 2.62 -34.18
CA CYS A 72 3.79 1.93 -35.47
C CYS A 72 4.33 0.52 -35.36
N TYR A 73 4.35 -0.19 -36.50
CA TYR A 73 4.97 -1.49 -36.67
C TYR A 73 5.95 -1.44 -37.84
N VAL A 74 7.17 -1.94 -37.64
CA VAL A 74 8.26 -1.90 -38.62
C VAL A 74 8.86 -3.29 -38.84
N ASP A 75 9.53 -3.46 -39.98
CA ASP A 75 10.17 -4.70 -40.39
C ASP A 75 11.53 -4.94 -39.71
N ASP A 76 12.22 -3.85 -39.32
CA ASP A 76 13.54 -3.90 -38.70
C ASP A 76 13.58 -3.13 -37.37
N TRP A 77 14.41 -3.63 -36.42
CA TRP A 77 14.55 -3.02 -35.09
C TRP A 77 15.19 -1.63 -35.14
N TYR A 78 16.14 -1.40 -36.05
CA TYR A 78 16.81 -0.09 -36.19
C TYR A 78 15.86 0.98 -36.73
N LYS A 79 14.95 0.61 -37.65
CA LYS A 79 13.85 1.50 -38.05
C LYS A 79 12.97 1.88 -36.85
N GLY A 80 12.66 0.91 -35.98
CA GLY A 80 11.94 1.18 -34.73
C GLY A 80 12.69 2.14 -33.80
N PHE A 81 14.01 2.02 -33.73
CA PHE A 81 14.84 2.96 -32.97
C PHE A 81 14.80 4.38 -33.55
N THR A 82 14.87 4.53 -34.86
CA THR A 82 14.74 5.83 -35.53
C THR A 82 13.38 6.48 -35.24
N VAL A 83 12.31 5.70 -35.27
CA VAL A 83 10.96 6.19 -34.92
C VAL A 83 10.91 6.68 -33.48
N LEU A 84 11.48 5.96 -32.50
CA LEU A 84 11.55 6.41 -31.11
C LEU A 84 12.40 7.68 -30.97
N THR A 85 13.47 7.81 -31.74
CA THR A 85 14.31 9.01 -31.76
C THR A 85 13.50 10.21 -32.26
N TRP A 86 12.79 10.07 -33.38
CA TRP A 86 11.89 11.12 -33.89
C TRP A 86 10.79 11.48 -32.90
N TYR A 87 10.19 10.47 -32.26
CA TYR A 87 9.17 10.71 -31.23
C TYR A 87 9.69 11.56 -30.08
N LYS A 88 10.92 11.27 -29.61
CA LYS A 88 11.57 12.04 -28.54
C LYS A 88 11.89 13.49 -28.92
N HIS A 89 12.19 13.76 -30.19
CA HIS A 89 12.43 15.10 -30.66
C HIS A 89 11.15 15.85 -31.12
N GLY A 90 9.96 15.19 -30.95
CA GLY A 90 8.72 15.80 -31.43
C GLY A 90 8.53 15.80 -32.94
N GLU A 91 9.34 15.02 -33.63
CA GLU A 91 9.40 14.97 -35.11
C GLU A 91 8.57 13.82 -35.69
N TYR A 92 8.09 12.89 -34.87
CA TYR A 92 7.32 11.75 -35.34
C TYR A 92 5.85 12.13 -35.58
N TYR A 93 5.31 11.73 -36.72
CA TYR A 93 3.89 11.72 -37.03
C TYR A 93 3.50 10.35 -37.61
N PRO A 94 2.25 9.90 -37.44
CA PRO A 94 1.79 8.61 -37.95
C PRO A 94 1.98 8.48 -39.46
N GLY A 95 2.69 7.44 -39.90
CA GLY A 95 3.00 7.20 -41.31
C GLY A 95 4.43 7.60 -41.73
N ARG A 96 5.16 8.39 -40.92
CA ARG A 96 6.54 8.78 -41.23
C ARG A 96 7.49 7.59 -41.28
N GLU A 97 7.19 6.50 -40.57
CA GLU A 97 7.96 5.27 -40.62
C GLU A 97 8.10 4.67 -42.02
N LYS A 98 7.20 5.02 -42.96
CA LYS A 98 7.22 4.56 -44.34
C LYS A 98 8.29 5.27 -45.20
N GLU A 99 8.82 6.39 -44.70
CA GLU A 99 9.93 7.14 -45.35
C GLU A 99 11.27 6.41 -45.13
N LEU A 100 11.34 5.45 -44.19
CA LEU A 100 12.54 4.70 -43.90
C LEU A 100 12.78 3.63 -44.96
N THR A 101 13.55 3.92 -45.95
CA THR A 101 14.04 3.00 -46.98
C THR A 101 15.07 2.01 -46.40
N GLU A 102 15.45 0.97 -47.15
CA GLU A 102 16.39 -0.06 -46.69
C GLU A 102 17.72 0.56 -46.23
N SER A 103 18.08 0.28 -44.99
CA SER A 103 19.23 0.89 -44.33
C SER A 103 20.54 0.19 -44.67
N GLY A 104 21.64 0.92 -44.68
CA GLY A 104 23.00 0.40 -44.84
C GLY A 104 23.40 -0.68 -43.82
N SER A 105 24.62 -1.20 -43.89
CA SER A 105 25.07 -2.37 -43.15
C SER A 105 24.73 -2.31 -41.66
N SER A 106 24.23 -3.42 -41.13
CA SER A 106 23.72 -3.53 -39.72
C SER A 106 24.76 -3.17 -38.64
N ASP A 107 26.02 -3.20 -38.96
CA ASP A 107 27.13 -2.94 -38.01
C ASP A 107 27.42 -1.45 -37.84
N GLU A 108 27.31 -0.64 -38.91
CA GLU A 108 27.42 0.84 -38.83
C GLU A 108 26.25 1.45 -38.06
N LEU A 109 25.04 1.02 -38.37
CA LEU A 109 23.84 1.44 -37.65
C LEU A 109 23.87 1.03 -36.16
N GLY A 110 24.37 -0.17 -35.87
CA GLY A 110 24.56 -0.63 -34.50
C GLY A 110 25.54 0.24 -33.72
N SER A 111 26.63 0.68 -34.33
CA SER A 111 27.61 1.57 -33.74
C SER A 111 27.03 2.98 -33.48
N GLN A 112 26.28 3.54 -34.44
CA GLN A 112 25.63 4.85 -34.29
C GLN A 112 24.55 4.81 -33.19
N VAL A 113 23.72 3.77 -33.16
CA VAL A 113 22.74 3.58 -32.12
C VAL A 113 23.39 3.49 -30.72
N ALA A 114 24.47 2.71 -30.60
CA ALA A 114 25.21 2.59 -29.35
C ALA A 114 25.77 3.94 -28.87
N LYS A 115 26.31 4.78 -29.79
CA LYS A 115 26.76 6.13 -29.45
C LYS A 115 25.64 7.05 -29.01
N ILE A 116 24.49 7.05 -29.70
CA ILE A 116 23.32 7.85 -29.30
C ILE A 116 22.82 7.44 -27.94
N LEU A 117 22.68 6.14 -27.67
CA LEU A 117 22.24 5.61 -26.42
C LEU A 117 23.21 5.92 -25.27
N SER A 118 24.53 5.82 -25.51
CA SER A 118 25.54 6.15 -24.50
C SER A 118 25.50 7.64 -24.14
N LYS A 119 25.41 8.53 -25.14
CA LYS A 119 25.27 9.96 -24.91
C LYS A 119 23.98 10.32 -24.15
N TYR A 120 22.86 9.70 -24.54
CA TYR A 120 21.59 9.89 -23.84
C TYR A 120 21.68 9.44 -22.38
N SER A 121 22.22 8.25 -22.13
CA SER A 121 22.42 7.73 -20.77
C SER A 121 23.36 8.60 -19.93
N GLN A 122 24.42 9.15 -20.55
CA GLN A 122 25.33 10.06 -19.87
C GLN A 122 24.65 11.37 -19.48
N THR A 123 23.91 12.01 -20.41
CA THR A 123 23.17 13.24 -20.11
C THR A 123 22.11 13.01 -19.01
N GLN A 124 21.37 11.88 -19.05
CA GLN A 124 20.42 11.54 -18.00
C GLN A 124 21.10 11.35 -16.64
N ARG A 125 22.29 10.71 -16.60
CA ARG A 125 23.07 10.56 -15.38
C ARG A 125 23.55 11.90 -14.83
N GLU A 126 24.08 12.77 -15.67
CA GLU A 126 24.54 14.12 -15.27
C GLU A 126 23.41 14.94 -14.62
N VAL A 127 22.20 14.88 -15.18
CA VAL A 127 21.01 15.53 -14.60
C VAL A 127 20.58 14.84 -13.30
N ALA A 128 20.61 13.50 -13.25
CA ALA A 128 20.26 12.73 -12.07
C ALA A 128 21.26 12.92 -10.91
N ASP A 129 22.55 13.10 -11.24
CA ASP A 129 23.61 13.32 -10.24
C ASP A 129 23.48 14.66 -9.52
N GLN A 130 22.79 15.63 -10.13
CA GLN A 130 22.53 16.95 -9.54
C GLN A 130 21.31 16.98 -8.61
N LYS A 131 20.40 15.98 -8.70
CA LYS A 131 19.19 15.96 -7.87
C LYS A 131 19.50 15.65 -6.42
N THR A 132 18.97 16.50 -5.54
CA THR A 132 19.01 16.28 -4.10
C THR A 132 17.96 15.29 -3.63
N PHE A 133 18.06 14.83 -2.38
CA PHE A 133 17.02 14.03 -1.73
C PHE A 133 15.67 14.76 -1.73
N GLU A 134 15.67 16.07 -1.50
CA GLU A 134 14.47 16.91 -1.56
C GLU A 134 13.87 16.93 -2.97
N ASP A 135 14.67 17.07 -4.02
CA ASP A 135 14.16 17.08 -5.40
C ASP A 135 13.50 15.76 -5.76
N VAL A 136 14.16 14.64 -5.44
CA VAL A 136 13.59 13.29 -5.67
C VAL A 136 12.34 13.07 -4.84
N PHE A 137 12.30 13.58 -3.59
CA PHE A 137 11.08 13.49 -2.78
C PHE A 137 9.92 14.28 -3.39
N LYS A 138 10.14 15.48 -3.90
CA LYS A 138 9.10 16.30 -4.55
C LYS A 138 8.56 15.61 -5.81
N GLU A 139 9.43 15.04 -6.63
CA GLU A 139 9.02 14.28 -7.81
C GLU A 139 8.25 13.00 -7.44
N PHE A 140 8.77 12.23 -6.50
CA PHE A 140 8.09 11.06 -5.95
C PHE A 140 6.70 11.42 -5.38
N TYR A 141 6.60 12.52 -4.63
CA TYR A 141 5.35 12.98 -4.04
C TYR A 141 4.33 13.36 -5.13
N ALA A 142 4.77 14.10 -6.15
CA ALA A 142 3.92 14.47 -7.27
C ALA A 142 3.43 13.24 -8.05
N TRP A 143 4.33 12.28 -8.31
CA TRP A 143 3.98 11.02 -8.93
C TRP A 143 2.96 10.20 -8.11
N LYS A 144 3.20 10.08 -6.80
CA LYS A 144 2.37 9.23 -5.92
C LYS A 144 0.98 9.80 -5.66
N PHE A 145 0.87 11.12 -5.49
CA PHE A 145 -0.37 11.78 -5.05
C PHE A 145 -1.03 12.64 -6.14
N GLY A 146 -0.45 12.71 -7.34
CA GLY A 146 -1.00 13.48 -8.47
C GLY A 146 -1.01 15.00 -8.24
N LYS A 147 -0.21 15.52 -7.31
CA LYS A 147 -0.14 16.94 -6.96
C LYS A 147 1.24 17.33 -6.45
N GLU A 148 1.65 18.57 -6.70
CA GLU A 148 2.92 19.09 -6.23
C GLU A 148 3.02 19.13 -4.71
N TYR A 149 4.23 18.88 -4.21
CA TYR A 149 4.53 19.07 -2.80
C TYR A 149 4.52 20.55 -2.45
N ASN A 150 3.67 20.95 -1.53
CA ASN A 150 3.61 22.32 -1.01
C ASN A 150 3.64 22.34 0.52
N LEU A 151 4.09 23.46 1.09
CA LEU A 151 4.15 23.68 2.54
C LEU A 151 2.82 24.20 3.12
N LYS A 152 1.84 24.59 2.30
CA LYS A 152 0.57 25.14 2.75
C LYS A 152 -0.25 24.11 3.52
N ARG A 153 -1.01 24.58 4.51
CA ARG A 153 -1.98 23.74 5.27
C ARG A 153 -3.22 23.49 4.41
N GLU A 154 -3.21 22.46 3.61
CA GLU A 154 -4.38 21.97 2.88
C GLU A 154 -4.91 20.70 3.53
N LYS A 155 -6.17 20.36 3.26
CA LYS A 155 -6.75 19.08 3.69
C LYS A 155 -5.99 17.94 2.99
N ARG A 156 -5.38 17.04 3.75
CA ARG A 156 -4.53 15.96 3.28
C ARG A 156 -5.06 14.62 3.73
N SER A 157 -4.82 13.60 2.92
CA SER A 157 -5.04 12.22 3.35
C SER A 157 -4.06 11.83 4.47
N ALA A 158 -4.42 10.84 5.28
CA ALA A 158 -3.54 10.31 6.32
C ALA A 158 -2.21 9.79 5.76
N SER A 159 -2.25 9.20 4.55
CA SER A 159 -1.06 8.73 3.84
C SER A 159 -0.12 9.89 3.50
N GLU A 160 -0.63 10.96 2.90
CA GLU A 160 0.18 12.15 2.59
C GLU A 160 0.80 12.76 3.85
N ALA A 161 0.02 12.88 4.94
CA ALA A 161 0.51 13.38 6.21
C ALA A 161 1.64 12.50 6.77
N GLY A 162 1.52 11.17 6.62
CA GLY A 162 2.54 10.20 7.02
C GLY A 162 3.85 10.37 6.25
N PHE A 163 3.79 10.44 4.91
CA PHE A 163 4.98 10.65 4.07
C PHE A 163 5.67 11.99 4.33
N ARG A 164 4.89 13.06 4.51
CA ARG A 164 5.45 14.38 4.85
C ARG A 164 6.12 14.38 6.23
N SER A 165 5.52 13.72 7.21
CA SER A 165 6.11 13.58 8.54
C SER A 165 7.44 12.80 8.46
N ALA A 166 7.47 11.68 7.75
CA ALA A 166 8.68 10.91 7.56
C ALA A 166 9.79 11.73 6.86
N TYR A 167 9.45 12.46 5.78
CA TYR A 167 10.37 13.35 5.09
C TYR A 167 10.93 14.44 6.03
N ASN A 168 10.07 15.11 6.80
CA ASN A 168 10.49 16.16 7.73
C ASN A 168 11.44 15.65 8.83
N ASN A 169 11.43 14.35 9.14
CA ASN A 169 12.34 13.73 10.09
C ASN A 169 13.70 13.35 9.47
N CYS A 170 13.86 13.53 8.16
CA CYS A 170 15.09 13.22 7.41
C CYS A 170 15.85 14.47 6.95
N LYS A 171 15.78 15.58 7.69
CA LYS A 171 16.37 16.87 7.30
C LYS A 171 17.86 16.80 6.96
N SER A 172 18.61 15.92 7.61
CA SER A 172 20.03 15.71 7.34
C SER A 172 20.36 15.17 5.95
N LEU A 173 19.33 14.71 5.22
CA LEU A 173 19.46 14.18 3.86
C LEU A 173 19.02 15.17 2.79
N HIS A 174 18.21 16.20 3.10
CA HIS A 174 17.49 17.01 2.11
C HIS A 174 18.41 17.59 1.05
N ASP A 175 19.54 18.16 1.43
CA ASP A 175 20.48 18.85 0.53
C ASP A 175 21.55 17.92 -0.08
N LYS A 176 21.54 16.62 0.29
CA LYS A 176 22.52 15.66 -0.25
C LYS A 176 22.09 15.18 -1.63
N SER A 177 23.06 15.00 -2.54
CA SER A 177 22.80 14.34 -3.83
C SER A 177 22.20 12.96 -3.59
N PHE A 178 21.01 12.70 -4.17
CA PHE A 178 20.29 11.45 -3.96
C PHE A 178 21.08 10.23 -4.44
N ARG A 179 21.74 10.33 -5.59
CA ARG A 179 22.55 9.26 -6.16
C ARG A 179 23.79 8.92 -5.33
N ALA A 180 24.34 9.91 -4.62
CA ALA A 180 25.51 9.73 -3.76
C ALA A 180 25.16 9.12 -2.40
N LEU A 181 23.89 9.07 -2.00
CA LEU A 181 23.47 8.46 -0.74
C LEU A 181 23.73 6.96 -0.74
N VAL A 182 24.27 6.49 0.35
CA VAL A 182 24.51 5.07 0.61
C VAL A 182 23.77 4.61 1.87
N THR A 183 23.69 3.29 2.11
CA THR A 183 22.99 2.72 3.27
C THR A 183 23.38 3.38 4.60
N SER A 184 24.66 3.72 4.79
CA SER A 184 25.12 4.36 6.04
C SER A 184 24.54 5.76 6.28
N ASP A 185 24.27 6.54 5.20
CA ASP A 185 23.63 7.86 5.33
C ASP A 185 22.19 7.71 5.75
N LEU A 186 21.45 6.78 5.10
CA LEU A 186 20.07 6.48 5.42
C LEU A 186 19.93 5.91 6.83
N GLN A 187 20.82 4.97 7.19
CA GLN A 187 20.86 4.37 8.52
C GLN A 187 21.09 5.43 9.59
N LYS A 188 22.03 6.35 9.36
CA LYS A 188 22.29 7.45 10.29
C LYS A 188 21.07 8.33 10.50
N ALA A 189 20.31 8.64 9.43
CA ALA A 189 19.10 9.45 9.56
C ALA A 189 18.01 8.74 10.40
N VAL A 190 17.95 7.40 10.39
CA VAL A 190 17.06 6.61 11.25
C VAL A 190 17.61 6.55 12.69
N ASP A 191 18.90 6.28 12.85
CA ASP A 191 19.54 6.14 14.17
C ASP A 191 19.54 7.47 14.97
N ASP A 192 19.69 8.61 14.28
CA ASP A 192 19.69 9.95 14.89
C ASP A 192 18.27 10.47 15.19
N CYS A 193 17.21 9.79 14.73
CA CYS A 193 15.82 10.21 14.94
C CYS A 193 15.31 9.76 16.32
N PRO A 194 15.02 10.68 17.27
CA PRO A 194 14.66 10.33 18.66
C PRO A 194 13.19 9.94 18.84
N LEU A 195 12.53 9.47 17.78
CA LEU A 195 11.12 9.16 17.79
C LEU A 195 10.87 7.66 18.01
N LYS A 196 9.62 7.32 18.37
CA LYS A 196 9.19 5.94 18.61
C LYS A 196 9.34 5.06 17.38
N HIS A 197 9.47 3.75 17.61
CA HIS A 197 9.66 2.71 16.59
C HIS A 197 8.70 2.84 15.40
N ALA A 198 7.40 2.98 15.64
CA ALA A 198 6.38 3.17 14.59
C ALA A 198 6.60 4.43 13.70
N THR A 199 7.32 5.44 14.18
CA THR A 199 7.69 6.61 13.37
C THR A 199 8.93 6.29 12.52
N LEU A 200 9.88 5.54 13.06
CA LEU A 200 11.06 5.06 12.32
C LEU A 200 10.64 4.13 11.18
N GLU A 201 9.67 3.24 11.41
CA GLU A 201 9.09 2.40 10.35
C GLU A 201 8.56 3.25 9.17
N LYS A 202 7.88 4.37 9.45
CA LYS A 202 7.40 5.27 8.39
C LYS A 202 8.53 5.90 7.58
N ILE A 203 9.69 6.16 8.22
CA ILE A 203 10.89 6.65 7.52
C ILE A 203 11.43 5.55 6.59
N ILE A 204 11.51 4.31 7.05
CA ILE A 204 11.93 3.17 6.21
C ILE A 204 10.95 2.97 5.04
N VAL A 205 9.64 3.05 5.28
CA VAL A 205 8.63 2.98 4.21
C VAL A 205 8.83 4.10 3.19
N LEU A 206 9.12 5.33 3.64
CA LEU A 206 9.45 6.43 2.74
C LEU A 206 10.68 6.10 1.89
N PHE A 207 11.78 5.67 2.50
CA PHE A 207 13.01 5.33 1.78
C PHE A 207 12.76 4.24 0.74
N ASN A 208 12.10 3.14 1.12
CA ASN A 208 11.82 2.03 0.21
C ASN A 208 11.00 2.48 -0.99
N GLN A 209 10.00 3.32 -0.81
CA GLN A 209 9.16 3.80 -1.90
C GLN A 209 9.88 4.85 -2.77
N MET A 210 10.67 5.75 -2.17
CA MET A 210 11.50 6.67 -2.93
C MET A 210 12.55 5.95 -3.77
N TYR A 211 13.23 4.94 -3.22
CA TYR A 211 14.20 4.14 -3.97
C TYR A 211 13.55 3.27 -5.05
N ALA A 212 12.33 2.77 -4.83
CA ALA A 212 11.58 2.08 -5.89
C ALA A 212 11.23 3.02 -7.04
N TYR A 213 10.79 4.25 -6.73
CA TYR A 213 10.57 5.31 -7.72
C TYR A 213 11.86 5.70 -8.44
N ALA A 214 12.94 5.90 -7.69
CA ALA A 214 14.24 6.31 -8.23
C ALA A 214 14.85 5.25 -9.16
N ASP A 215 14.75 3.98 -8.80
CA ASP A 215 15.19 2.84 -9.62
C ASP A 215 14.41 2.77 -10.95
N ALA A 216 13.09 2.99 -10.90
CA ALA A 216 12.25 3.02 -12.10
C ALA A 216 12.56 4.19 -13.04
N ASN A 217 13.16 5.28 -12.52
CA ASN A 217 13.48 6.51 -13.27
C ASN A 217 14.99 6.74 -13.46
N ASP A 218 15.85 5.75 -13.22
CA ASP A 218 17.32 5.83 -13.33
C ASP A 218 17.97 6.94 -12.47
N LEU A 219 17.35 7.27 -11.31
CA LEU A 219 17.84 8.27 -10.37
C LEU A 219 18.80 7.70 -9.32
N CYS A 220 18.94 6.38 -9.24
CA CYS A 220 19.88 5.69 -8.35
C CYS A 220 20.51 4.48 -9.04
N ASP A 221 21.67 4.05 -8.57
CA ASP A 221 22.37 2.87 -9.10
C ASP A 221 22.00 1.58 -8.37
N LYS A 222 21.50 1.71 -7.13
CA LYS A 222 21.14 0.59 -6.26
C LYS A 222 20.11 1.03 -5.22
N LYS A 223 19.26 0.11 -4.77
CA LYS A 223 18.31 0.33 -3.67
C LYS A 223 19.02 0.20 -2.32
N TYR A 224 19.64 1.26 -1.87
CA TYR A 224 20.36 1.29 -0.60
C TYR A 224 19.42 1.22 0.62
N SER A 225 18.13 1.51 0.44
CA SER A 225 17.10 1.41 1.49
C SER A 225 16.86 -0.02 1.99
N ASP A 226 17.09 -1.05 1.17
CA ASP A 226 16.80 -2.45 1.51
C ASP A 226 17.59 -2.97 2.72
N TYR A 227 18.68 -2.29 3.07
CA TYR A 227 19.57 -2.67 4.16
C TYR A 227 19.44 -1.81 5.42
N VAL A 228 18.54 -0.81 5.39
CA VAL A 228 18.28 0.05 6.56
C VAL A 228 17.40 -0.69 7.55
N LYS A 229 17.77 -0.63 8.85
CA LYS A 229 17.08 -1.33 9.92
C LYS A 229 16.86 -0.43 11.12
N ILE A 230 15.76 -0.65 11.83
CA ILE A 230 15.52 -0.07 13.14
C ILE A 230 16.24 -0.94 14.16
N LYS A 231 17.10 -0.33 14.97
CA LYS A 231 17.90 -1.00 16.02
C LYS A 231 17.22 -0.94 17.39
N SER A 232 16.31 0.03 17.59
CA SER A 232 15.54 0.13 18.83
C SER A 232 14.55 -1.02 18.93
N GLU A 233 14.29 -1.50 20.13
CA GLU A 233 13.20 -2.43 20.41
C GLU A 233 11.85 -1.77 20.04
N ASP A 234 10.88 -2.61 19.70
CA ASP A 234 9.51 -2.18 19.44
C ASP A 234 8.93 -1.65 20.76
N ASP A 235 8.80 -0.34 20.84
CA ASP A 235 8.21 0.38 21.99
C ASP A 235 6.73 0.73 21.77
N ASP A 236 6.10 0.14 20.75
CA ASP A 236 4.69 0.33 20.49
C ASP A 236 3.87 -0.33 21.61
N GLU A 237 3.23 0.51 22.39
CA GLU A 237 2.24 0.09 23.37
C GLU A 237 1.13 -0.64 22.60
N LYS A 238 1.07 -1.97 22.74
CA LYS A 238 -0.10 -2.74 22.28
C LYS A 238 -1.33 -2.14 22.94
N GLY A 239 -2.38 -1.91 22.16
CA GLY A 239 -3.62 -1.37 22.72
C GLY A 239 -4.06 -2.16 23.96
N VAL A 240 -4.36 -1.45 25.03
CA VAL A 240 -4.72 -2.03 26.33
C VAL A 240 -6.24 -2.02 26.46
N PRO A 241 -6.91 -3.17 26.40
CA PRO A 241 -8.35 -3.23 26.59
C PRO A 241 -8.74 -2.78 28.01
N PHE A 242 -9.97 -2.29 28.17
CA PHE A 242 -10.55 -2.05 29.49
C PHE A 242 -10.67 -3.38 30.25
N GLU A 243 -10.35 -3.36 31.54
CA GLU A 243 -10.55 -4.48 32.43
C GLU A 243 -12.00 -4.51 32.97
N ASN A 244 -12.41 -5.62 33.57
CA ASN A 244 -13.80 -5.81 34.01
C ASN A 244 -14.23 -4.80 35.09
N ASP A 245 -13.35 -4.45 36.01
CA ASP A 245 -13.59 -3.44 37.04
C ASP A 245 -13.74 -2.02 36.44
N GLU A 246 -12.96 -1.70 35.41
CA GLU A 246 -13.08 -0.45 34.67
C GLU A 246 -14.41 -0.41 33.89
N LEU A 247 -14.82 -1.52 33.28
CA LEU A 247 -16.12 -1.63 32.61
C LEU A 247 -17.30 -1.47 33.60
N GLU A 248 -17.21 -2.03 34.81
CA GLU A 248 -18.21 -1.82 35.85
C GLU A 248 -18.32 -0.32 36.21
N ILE A 249 -17.20 0.37 36.36
CA ILE A 249 -17.21 1.82 36.63
C ILE A 249 -17.89 2.57 35.47
N LEU A 250 -17.58 2.22 34.22
CA LEU A 250 -18.24 2.81 33.05
C LEU A 250 -19.75 2.56 33.07
N TRP A 251 -20.21 1.32 33.32
CA TRP A 251 -21.63 1.01 33.39
C TRP A 251 -22.37 1.75 34.51
N LYS A 252 -21.74 1.95 35.66
CA LYS A 252 -22.32 2.75 36.79
C LYS A 252 -22.45 4.23 36.41
N ASN A 253 -21.65 4.72 35.44
CA ASN A 253 -21.65 6.12 35.01
C ASN A 253 -22.21 6.31 33.58
N GLN A 254 -23.02 5.37 33.08
CA GLN A 254 -23.53 5.34 31.70
C GLN A 254 -24.39 6.55 31.29
N GLU A 255 -24.77 7.42 32.23
CA GLU A 255 -25.50 8.67 31.97
C GLU A 255 -24.60 9.80 31.49
N ASP A 256 -23.28 9.71 31.73
CA ASP A 256 -22.31 10.66 31.18
C ASP A 256 -22.20 10.45 29.65
N PRO A 257 -22.35 11.50 28.81
CA PRO A 257 -22.35 11.35 27.35
C PRO A 257 -21.05 10.77 26.77
N VAL A 258 -19.92 10.98 27.44
CA VAL A 258 -18.63 10.40 27.00
C VAL A 258 -18.59 8.93 27.35
N VAL A 259 -18.97 8.56 28.56
CA VAL A 259 -19.04 7.15 29.01
C VAL A 259 -20.02 6.36 28.17
N GLU A 260 -21.20 6.94 27.88
CA GLU A 260 -22.18 6.36 26.97
C GLU A 260 -21.56 5.94 25.62
N MET A 261 -20.78 6.86 25.03
CA MET A 261 -20.10 6.58 23.76
C MET A 261 -19.00 5.52 23.92
N LEU A 262 -18.24 5.55 25.01
CA LEU A 262 -17.22 4.51 25.28
C LEU A 262 -17.84 3.12 25.37
N LEU A 263 -18.96 2.96 26.06
CA LEU A 263 -19.68 1.70 26.14
C LEU A 263 -20.19 1.24 24.75
N ILE A 264 -20.74 2.17 23.96
CA ILE A 264 -21.15 1.85 22.58
C ILE A 264 -19.98 1.31 21.76
N ILE A 265 -18.79 1.92 21.86
CA ILE A 265 -17.60 1.45 21.12
C ILE A 265 -17.11 0.09 21.66
N CYS A 266 -17.08 -0.08 23.00
CA CYS A 266 -16.62 -1.33 23.64
C CYS A 266 -17.50 -2.54 23.32
N TYR A 267 -18.77 -2.34 22.97
CA TYR A 267 -19.70 -3.42 22.66
C TYR A 267 -20.12 -3.51 21.19
N SER A 268 -19.43 -2.80 20.29
CA SER A 268 -19.68 -2.83 18.85
C SER A 268 -18.41 -2.96 18.00
N GLY A 269 -17.25 -2.61 18.55
CA GLY A 269 -15.96 -2.82 17.93
C GLY A 269 -15.63 -1.93 16.72
N PHE A 270 -16.42 -0.90 16.42
CA PHE A 270 -16.10 0.07 15.37
C PHE A 270 -14.94 0.98 15.78
N ARG A 271 -14.22 1.51 14.80
CA ARG A 271 -13.26 2.58 15.05
C ARG A 271 -14.00 3.90 15.29
N ILE A 272 -13.48 4.76 16.17
CA ILE A 272 -14.12 6.04 16.48
C ILE A 272 -14.46 6.88 15.24
N SER A 273 -13.60 6.86 14.21
CA SER A 273 -13.85 7.59 12.97
C SER A 273 -14.97 7.01 12.11
N GLU A 274 -15.33 5.74 12.30
CA GLU A 274 -16.39 5.08 11.54
C GLU A 274 -17.78 5.54 12.01
N TYR A 275 -17.91 6.02 13.25
CA TYR A 275 -19.17 6.53 13.79
C TYR A 275 -19.64 7.84 13.18
N ILE A 276 -18.82 8.51 12.34
CA ILE A 276 -19.21 9.74 11.63
C ILE A 276 -20.26 9.42 10.55
N ASP A 277 -20.08 8.29 9.87
CA ASP A 277 -20.90 7.86 8.72
C ASP A 277 -21.62 6.52 8.99
N LEU A 278 -21.73 6.11 10.26
CA LEU A 278 -22.33 4.82 10.62
C LEU A 278 -23.86 4.90 10.55
N GLU A 279 -24.45 4.00 9.79
CA GLU A 279 -25.89 3.87 9.67
C GLU A 279 -26.48 2.87 10.68
N ILE A 280 -27.75 3.05 11.04
CA ILE A 280 -28.48 2.16 11.96
C ILE A 280 -29.70 1.61 11.27
N ASN A 281 -29.81 0.31 11.19
CA ASN A 281 -31.06 -0.33 10.85
C ASN A 281 -31.89 -0.57 12.13
N TRP A 282 -32.89 0.26 12.36
CA TRP A 282 -33.74 0.21 13.55
C TRP A 282 -34.73 -0.96 13.57
N ASN A 283 -35.08 -1.52 12.39
CA ASN A 283 -35.99 -2.65 12.32
C ASN A 283 -35.31 -3.93 12.82
N GLU A 284 -34.05 -4.10 12.42
CA GLU A 284 -33.27 -5.29 12.74
C GLU A 284 -32.24 -5.06 13.85
N ASN A 285 -32.10 -3.82 14.36
CA ASN A 285 -31.15 -3.42 15.39
C ASN A 285 -29.70 -3.82 15.07
N TYR A 286 -29.15 -3.31 13.97
CA TYR A 286 -27.75 -3.44 13.63
C TYR A 286 -27.14 -2.14 13.13
N PHE A 287 -25.84 -2.04 13.25
CA PHE A 287 -25.01 -1.01 12.61
C PHE A 287 -24.56 -1.49 11.24
N GLU A 288 -24.58 -0.58 10.26
CA GLU A 288 -24.03 -0.79 8.94
C GLU A 288 -23.00 0.31 8.62
N GLY A 289 -21.75 -0.10 8.28
CA GLY A 289 -20.71 0.87 7.94
C GLY A 289 -19.30 0.29 7.97
N GLY A 290 -18.33 1.20 7.89
CA GLY A 290 -16.89 0.89 7.87
C GLY A 290 -16.19 1.46 6.65
N LEU A 291 -15.04 2.14 6.84
CA LEU A 291 -14.44 3.00 5.83
C LEU A 291 -13.03 2.59 5.40
N LYS A 292 -12.27 1.87 6.24
CA LYS A 292 -10.82 1.82 6.09
C LYS A 292 -10.29 0.69 5.20
N THR A 293 -11.01 -0.41 5.06
CA THR A 293 -10.57 -1.58 4.28
C THR A 293 -11.73 -2.15 3.50
N ASP A 294 -11.48 -2.80 2.36
CA ASP A 294 -12.53 -3.46 1.58
C ASP A 294 -13.30 -4.52 2.40
N ALA A 295 -12.63 -5.22 3.30
CA ALA A 295 -13.26 -6.18 4.21
C ALA A 295 -14.09 -5.52 5.33
N GLY A 296 -13.84 -4.26 5.63
CA GLY A 296 -14.56 -3.49 6.65
C GLY A 296 -15.68 -2.62 6.09
N ARG A 297 -15.73 -2.42 4.77
CA ARG A 297 -16.72 -1.57 4.11
C ARG A 297 -18.09 -2.23 4.15
N ASN A 298 -19.11 -1.45 4.59
CA ASN A 298 -20.50 -1.90 4.68
C ASN A 298 -20.68 -3.20 5.53
N ARG A 299 -19.82 -3.37 6.56
CA ARG A 299 -20.02 -4.50 7.48
C ARG A 299 -21.22 -4.28 8.38
N ILE A 300 -21.88 -5.39 8.67
CA ILE A 300 -23.02 -5.43 9.59
C ILE A 300 -22.52 -5.88 10.95
N VAL A 301 -22.88 -5.12 11.99
CA VAL A 301 -22.64 -5.48 13.39
C VAL A 301 -23.94 -5.33 14.16
N PRO A 302 -24.52 -6.43 14.69
CA PRO A 302 -25.72 -6.32 15.51
C PRO A 302 -25.48 -5.44 16.74
N ILE A 303 -26.52 -4.72 17.16
CA ILE A 303 -26.47 -3.92 18.39
C ILE A 303 -26.75 -4.85 19.55
N HIS A 304 -25.74 -5.07 20.39
CA HIS A 304 -25.90 -5.85 21.63
C HIS A 304 -27.05 -5.26 22.48
N SER A 305 -27.90 -6.11 23.03
CA SER A 305 -29.10 -5.71 23.76
C SER A 305 -28.84 -4.71 24.90
N ALA A 306 -27.71 -4.84 25.59
CA ALA A 306 -27.34 -3.95 26.70
C ALA A 306 -27.03 -2.53 26.25
N ILE A 307 -26.44 -2.31 25.07
CA ILE A 307 -26.12 -0.96 24.57
C ILE A 307 -27.24 -0.37 23.70
N LEU A 308 -28.24 -1.13 23.31
CA LEU A 308 -29.36 -0.63 22.50
C LEU A 308 -30.07 0.57 23.14
N PRO A 309 -30.34 0.61 24.46
CA PRO A 309 -30.90 1.77 25.13
C PRO A 309 -29.97 3.01 25.04
N LEU A 310 -28.66 2.79 25.16
CA LEU A 310 -27.66 3.86 25.07
C LEU A 310 -27.64 4.47 23.66
N VAL A 311 -27.64 3.63 22.63
CA VAL A 311 -27.71 4.05 21.23
C VAL A 311 -28.98 4.85 20.96
N LYS A 312 -30.14 4.37 21.38
CA LYS A 312 -31.43 5.06 21.23
C LYS A 312 -31.41 6.41 21.93
N ARG A 313 -30.93 6.47 23.19
CA ARG A 313 -30.82 7.70 23.96
C ARG A 313 -29.93 8.73 23.26
N ARG A 314 -28.74 8.29 22.82
CA ARG A 314 -27.77 9.14 22.16
C ARG A 314 -28.32 9.74 20.87
N ILE A 315 -28.83 8.91 19.96
CA ILE A 315 -29.37 9.38 18.70
C ILE A 315 -30.60 10.28 18.89
N LYS A 316 -31.44 9.99 19.88
CA LYS A 316 -32.58 10.86 20.22
C LYS A 316 -32.16 12.24 20.75
N ARG A 317 -31.07 12.29 21.55
CA ARG A 317 -30.55 13.53 22.15
C ARG A 317 -29.74 14.35 21.14
N ASP A 318 -28.82 13.70 20.42
CA ASP A 318 -27.74 14.35 19.68
C ASP A 318 -27.94 14.31 18.16
N GLY A 319 -28.80 13.44 17.64
CA GLY A 319 -28.99 13.18 16.21
C GLY A 319 -27.83 12.45 15.54
N ALA A 320 -26.73 12.23 16.25
CA ALA A 320 -25.51 11.61 15.73
C ALA A 320 -24.72 10.92 16.87
N PHE A 321 -23.80 10.03 16.51
CA PHE A 321 -22.88 9.42 17.47
C PHE A 321 -21.83 10.40 18.00
N LEU A 322 -21.34 11.30 17.15
CA LEU A 322 -20.33 12.29 17.49
C LEU A 322 -20.81 13.68 17.05
N THR A 323 -20.85 14.63 17.98
CA THR A 323 -21.18 16.05 17.75
C THR A 323 -19.92 16.92 17.69
N CYS A 324 -18.75 16.33 17.88
CA CYS A 324 -17.45 16.99 17.88
C CYS A 324 -16.44 16.17 17.03
N SER A 325 -15.26 16.75 16.82
CA SER A 325 -14.20 15.99 16.13
C SER A 325 -13.72 14.79 16.96
N THR A 326 -13.15 13.78 16.30
CA THR A 326 -12.55 12.62 17.01
C THR A 326 -11.38 13.04 17.93
N GLY A 327 -10.74 14.18 17.64
CA GLY A 327 -9.70 14.75 18.47
C GLY A 327 -10.25 15.35 19.76
N ASP A 328 -11.33 16.12 19.66
CA ASP A 328 -12.02 16.70 20.83
C ASP A 328 -12.61 15.60 21.71
N PHE A 329 -13.31 14.62 21.10
CA PHE A 329 -13.79 13.45 21.84
C PHE A 329 -12.69 12.75 22.62
N ARG A 330 -11.49 12.60 22.04
CA ARG A 330 -10.35 11.99 22.74
C ARG A 330 -9.93 12.80 23.95
N THR A 331 -9.94 14.13 23.84
CA THR A 331 -9.62 15.04 24.96
C THR A 331 -10.64 14.89 26.10
N ASP A 332 -11.93 14.88 25.75
CA ASP A 332 -13.03 14.70 26.72
C ASP A 332 -12.97 13.32 27.37
N MET A 333 -12.67 12.28 26.59
CA MET A 333 -12.44 10.92 27.09
C MET A 333 -11.35 10.89 28.16
N TYR A 334 -10.19 11.51 27.91
CA TYR A 334 -9.09 11.53 28.88
C TYR A 334 -9.47 12.26 30.16
N ALA A 335 -10.20 13.36 30.07
CA ALA A 335 -10.70 14.08 31.23
C ALA A 335 -11.70 13.23 32.05
N THR A 336 -12.64 12.57 31.36
CA THR A 336 -13.66 11.72 31.98
C THR A 336 -13.04 10.50 32.65
N LEU A 337 -12.14 9.77 31.99
CA LEU A 337 -11.46 8.60 32.55
C LEU A 337 -10.65 8.99 33.81
N LYS A 338 -9.93 10.12 33.76
CA LYS A 338 -9.22 10.64 34.92
C LYS A 338 -10.15 10.96 36.10
N LYS A 339 -11.33 11.58 35.84
CA LYS A 339 -12.35 11.86 36.86
C LYS A 339 -12.88 10.58 37.50
N LEU A 340 -13.01 9.52 36.73
CA LEU A 340 -13.51 8.21 37.20
C LEU A 340 -12.41 7.35 37.85
N GLY A 341 -11.18 7.80 37.91
CA GLY A 341 -10.05 7.02 38.43
C GLY A 341 -9.61 5.86 37.57
N ILE A 342 -10.02 5.86 36.30
CA ILE A 342 -9.65 4.85 35.33
C ILE A 342 -8.32 5.26 34.66
N LYS A 343 -7.44 4.30 34.41
CA LYS A 343 -6.17 4.54 33.69
C LYS A 343 -6.42 5.12 32.29
N LYS A 344 -5.41 5.69 31.70
CA LYS A 344 -5.49 6.30 30.38
C LYS A 344 -5.69 5.22 29.30
N HIS A 345 -6.82 5.29 28.60
CA HIS A 345 -7.12 4.51 27.41
C HIS A 345 -7.29 5.44 26.20
N THR A 346 -7.18 4.86 25.01
CA THR A 346 -7.49 5.53 23.73
C THR A 346 -8.84 5.05 23.19
N PRO A 347 -9.49 5.77 22.27
CA PRO A 347 -10.70 5.25 21.61
C PRO A 347 -10.47 3.90 20.88
N HIS A 348 -9.21 3.59 20.50
CA HIS A 348 -8.89 2.32 19.88
C HIS A 348 -8.88 1.16 20.90
N ASP A 349 -8.58 1.44 22.15
CA ASP A 349 -8.62 0.46 23.23
C ASP A 349 -10.05 -0.04 23.49
N CYS A 350 -11.07 0.79 23.25
CA CYS A 350 -12.46 0.31 23.27
C CYS A 350 -12.71 -0.83 22.25
N ARG A 351 -12.12 -0.71 21.06
CA ARG A 351 -12.20 -1.77 20.05
C ARG A 351 -11.38 -3.01 20.44
N HIS A 352 -10.23 -2.83 21.10
CA HIS A 352 -9.49 -3.94 21.71
C HIS A 352 -10.31 -4.61 22.80
N THR A 353 -11.07 -3.83 23.57
CA THR A 353 -12.02 -4.36 24.58
C THR A 353 -13.09 -5.22 23.93
N PHE A 354 -13.70 -4.77 22.82
CA PHE A 354 -14.65 -5.60 22.08
C PHE A 354 -14.02 -6.92 21.65
N SER A 355 -12.81 -6.89 21.11
CA SER A 355 -12.08 -8.09 20.71
C SER A 355 -11.82 -9.02 21.89
N LYS A 356 -11.38 -8.48 23.04
CA LYS A 356 -11.15 -9.23 24.28
C LYS A 356 -12.45 -9.85 24.79
N LEU A 357 -13.54 -9.09 24.84
CA LEU A 357 -14.86 -9.58 25.26
C LEU A 357 -15.34 -10.72 24.34
N CYS A 358 -15.15 -10.61 23.03
CA CYS A 358 -15.46 -11.71 22.12
C CYS A 358 -14.67 -12.98 22.46
N ASP A 359 -13.40 -12.86 22.83
CA ASP A 359 -12.57 -14.01 23.22
C ASP A 359 -12.98 -14.58 24.57
N ASP A 360 -13.18 -13.73 25.56
CA ASP A 360 -13.56 -14.10 26.92
C ASP A 360 -14.92 -14.84 26.96
N TYR A 361 -15.83 -14.50 26.05
CA TYR A 361 -17.16 -15.11 25.94
C TYR A 361 -17.33 -16.08 24.76
N TYR A 362 -16.22 -16.58 24.22
CA TYR A 362 -16.18 -17.61 23.18
C TYR A 362 -17.03 -17.29 21.95
N VAL A 363 -17.08 -16.03 21.53
CA VAL A 363 -17.65 -15.63 20.23
C VAL A 363 -16.84 -16.30 19.11
N ASN A 364 -17.54 -16.84 18.12
CA ASN A 364 -16.87 -17.51 17.00
C ASN A 364 -15.85 -16.60 16.32
N GLU A 365 -14.61 -17.08 16.16
CA GLU A 365 -13.47 -16.29 15.65
C GLU A 365 -13.74 -15.67 14.25
N THR A 366 -14.45 -16.38 13.40
CA THR A 366 -14.83 -15.88 12.08
C THR A 366 -15.85 -14.75 12.19
N ASP A 367 -16.85 -14.90 13.04
CA ASP A 367 -17.91 -13.93 13.26
C ASP A 367 -17.34 -12.66 13.94
N LYS A 368 -16.43 -12.83 14.90
CA LYS A 368 -15.63 -11.74 15.49
C LYS A 368 -14.84 -10.96 14.42
N LYS A 369 -14.14 -11.67 13.52
CA LYS A 369 -13.38 -11.02 12.41
C LYS A 369 -14.29 -10.25 11.48
N LEU A 370 -15.48 -10.79 11.16
CA LEU A 370 -16.48 -10.08 10.36
C LEU A 370 -16.95 -8.80 11.05
N MET A 371 -17.35 -8.88 12.31
CA MET A 371 -17.80 -7.72 13.09
C MET A 371 -16.70 -6.67 13.25
N LEU A 372 -15.45 -7.09 13.40
CA LEU A 372 -14.29 -6.18 13.45
C LEU A 372 -13.89 -5.63 12.06
N GLY A 373 -14.31 -6.25 10.95
CA GLY A 373 -13.90 -5.86 9.59
C GLY A 373 -12.42 -6.15 9.33
N HIS A 374 -11.94 -7.30 9.81
CA HIS A 374 -10.61 -7.80 9.53
C HIS A 374 -10.59 -8.55 8.18
N SER A 375 -9.53 -8.38 7.40
CA SER A 375 -9.35 -9.15 6.17
C SER A 375 -9.06 -10.62 6.47
N PHE A 376 -9.65 -11.51 5.67
CA PHE A 376 -9.32 -12.92 5.70
C PHE A 376 -8.12 -13.16 4.76
N GLN A 377 -7.09 -13.84 5.26
CA GLN A 377 -5.91 -14.20 4.46
C GLN A 377 -6.20 -15.38 3.51
N ASP A 378 -7.21 -16.20 3.82
CA ASP A 378 -7.59 -17.36 3.04
C ASP A 378 -8.69 -17.00 2.02
N VAL A 379 -8.43 -17.31 0.74
CA VAL A 379 -9.34 -17.07 -0.39
C VAL A 379 -10.66 -17.80 -0.21
N THR A 380 -10.65 -18.99 0.38
CA THR A 380 -11.84 -19.81 0.64
C THR A 380 -12.80 -19.10 1.60
N ASN A 381 -12.28 -18.46 2.64
CA ASN A 381 -13.07 -17.67 3.58
C ASN A 381 -13.59 -16.36 2.98
N LYS A 382 -12.92 -15.80 1.98
CA LYS A 382 -13.33 -14.55 1.29
C LYS A 382 -14.58 -14.72 0.42
N VAL A 383 -14.76 -15.91 -0.17
CA VAL A 383 -15.79 -16.16 -1.20
C VAL A 383 -17.08 -16.76 -0.61
N TYR A 384 -17.01 -17.46 0.53
CA TYR A 384 -18.12 -18.29 1.02
C TYR A 384 -18.76 -17.80 2.34
N LEU A 385 -18.29 -16.71 2.94
CA LEU A 385 -18.79 -16.26 4.25
C LEU A 385 -19.92 -15.24 4.15
N HIS A 386 -21.09 -15.69 3.69
CA HIS A 386 -22.36 -15.02 3.98
C HIS A 386 -22.88 -15.51 5.33
N ARG A 387 -22.55 -14.81 6.42
CA ARG A 387 -23.17 -15.07 7.73
C ARG A 387 -24.54 -14.41 7.80
N SER A 388 -25.54 -15.14 8.31
CA SER A 388 -26.83 -14.52 8.53
C SER A 388 -26.76 -13.52 9.70
N LEU A 389 -27.60 -12.51 9.64
CA LEU A 389 -27.72 -11.51 10.70
C LEU A 389 -28.10 -12.16 12.04
N GLU A 390 -29.00 -13.17 12.00
CA GLU A 390 -29.45 -13.92 13.18
C GLU A 390 -28.28 -14.57 13.91
N ARG A 391 -27.40 -15.21 13.15
CA ARG A 391 -26.21 -15.82 13.72
C ARG A 391 -25.29 -14.77 14.37
N LEU A 392 -25.05 -13.63 13.74
CA LEU A 392 -24.24 -12.57 14.32
C LEU A 392 -24.91 -11.99 15.59
N LYS A 393 -26.26 -11.93 15.64
CA LYS A 393 -27.01 -11.54 16.84
C LYS A 393 -26.79 -12.54 17.95
N GLU A 394 -26.88 -13.84 17.68
CA GLU A 394 -26.62 -14.90 18.67
C GLU A 394 -25.20 -14.82 19.23
N GLU A 395 -24.22 -14.57 18.35
CA GLU A 395 -22.81 -14.51 18.74
C GLU A 395 -22.51 -13.27 19.60
N ILE A 396 -23.02 -12.09 19.26
CA ILE A 396 -22.74 -10.86 20.02
C ILE A 396 -23.42 -10.90 21.41
N GLU A 397 -24.60 -11.52 21.52
CA GLU A 397 -25.33 -11.64 22.79
C GLU A 397 -24.68 -12.67 23.78
N ARG A 398 -23.66 -13.42 23.36
CA ARG A 398 -22.82 -14.21 24.28
C ARG A 398 -22.03 -13.31 25.24
N ILE A 399 -21.70 -12.10 24.81
CA ILE A 399 -20.93 -11.14 25.61
C ILE A 399 -21.76 -10.71 26.82
N LYS A 400 -21.31 -11.09 28.03
CA LYS A 400 -21.98 -10.66 29.26
C LYS A 400 -21.52 -9.25 29.66
N VAL A 401 -22.45 -8.50 30.18
CA VAL A 401 -22.20 -7.15 30.65
C VAL A 401 -21.84 -7.17 32.14
N CYS A 402 -20.69 -6.60 32.46
CA CYS A 402 -20.28 -6.35 33.84
C CYS A 402 -21.10 -5.17 34.39
N ARG A 403 -22.13 -5.43 35.17
CA ARG A 403 -22.94 -4.39 35.82
C ARG A 403 -22.73 -4.42 37.34
#